data_1914959af967957d18efd0d48c30f921
#
_entry.id   1914959af967957d18efd0d48c30f921
#
_cell.length_a   1.000
_cell.length_b   1.000
_cell.length_c   1.000
_cell.angle_alpha   90.00
_cell.angle_beta   90.00
_cell.angle_gamma   90.00
#
_symmetry.space_group_name_H-M   'P 1'
#
loop_
_entity.id
_entity.type
_entity.pdbx_description
1 polymer ?
#
loop_
_entity_poly.entity_id
_entity_poly.type
_entity_poly.pdbx_seq_one_letter_code
_entity_poly.pdbx_strand_id
1 'polypeptide(L)'
;MHRRLVLLLPALLLGACAAPEKAPPAAEAAGQGPVAAGQPAAKLPKPGPIPVRPINVRTECNFRDESGYNGALKLDVAEAKVKAFEAQVNIPKRGACRFDLKDFRQTKELPAIELSQSRGRCIVRVWEQGERVTVAFQQCEKMCSGNSYSYLWPILNDRRKGSCA
;
A
#
# COMPACT_ATOMS: atom_id res chain seq x y z
N MET A 1 40.22 -45.08 -24.64
CA MET A 1 40.63 -45.66 -23.34
C MET A 1 39.75 -45.03 -22.26
N HIS A 2 38.69 -45.68 -21.96
CA HIS A 2 38.32 -46.40 -20.72
C HIS A 2 38.40 -45.53 -19.45
N ARG A 3 37.30 -45.14 -18.87
CA ARG A 3 36.75 -45.85 -17.70
C ARG A 3 35.36 -45.28 -17.31
N ARG A 4 34.37 -46.16 -17.45
CA ARG A 4 33.05 -46.00 -16.82
C ARG A 4 33.22 -46.24 -15.32
N LEU A 5 32.70 -45.34 -14.50
CA LEU A 5 32.48 -45.63 -13.09
C LEU A 5 31.01 -45.44 -12.76
N VAL A 6 30.34 -46.55 -12.65
CA VAL A 6 28.97 -46.69 -12.12
C VAL A 6 29.07 -46.68 -10.61
N LEU A 7 28.42 -45.78 -9.92
CA LEU A 7 28.26 -45.83 -8.48
C LEU A 7 26.76 -45.80 -8.15
N LEU A 8 26.39 -46.93 -7.53
CA LEU A 8 25.04 -47.28 -7.07
C LEU A 8 24.62 -46.39 -5.90
N LEU A 9 23.35 -45.91 -5.95
CA LEU A 9 22.63 -45.34 -4.80
C LEU A 9 22.22 -46.45 -3.82
N PRO A 10 22.17 -46.14 -2.52
CA PRO A 10 21.17 -46.73 -1.64
C PRO A 10 20.08 -45.71 -1.29
N ALA A 11 18.85 -46.14 -1.51
CA ALA A 11 17.63 -45.48 -1.06
C ALA A 11 17.49 -45.64 0.46
N LEU A 12 17.50 -44.57 1.22
CA LEU A 12 17.13 -44.54 2.63
C LEU A 12 15.69 -43.96 2.72
N LEU A 13 14.75 -44.86 2.99
CA LEU A 13 13.38 -44.54 3.42
C LEU A 13 13.43 -44.16 4.91
N LEU A 14 13.25 -42.90 5.22
CA LEU A 14 12.98 -42.40 6.57
C LEU A 14 11.51 -42.08 6.71
N GLY A 15 10.78 -42.96 7.37
CA GLY A 15 9.40 -42.76 7.77
C GLY A 15 9.29 -41.63 8.79
N ALA A 16 8.50 -40.63 8.48
CA ALA A 16 8.09 -39.57 9.41
C ALA A 16 6.94 -40.09 10.27
N CYS A 17 7.18 -40.39 11.54
CA CYS A 17 6.15 -40.54 12.56
C CYS A 17 5.61 -39.16 12.92
N ALA A 18 4.38 -38.84 12.50
CA ALA A 18 3.64 -37.72 13.03
C ALA A 18 3.10 -38.11 14.43
N ALA A 19 3.57 -37.43 15.47
CA ALA A 19 2.97 -37.49 16.80
C ALA A 19 1.73 -36.60 16.84
N PRO A 20 0.61 -37.04 17.43
CA PRO A 20 -0.57 -36.18 17.61
C PRO A 20 -0.27 -35.14 18.69
N GLU A 21 -0.36 -33.88 18.32
CA GLU A 21 -0.30 -32.73 19.21
C GLU A 21 -1.48 -32.73 20.18
N LYS A 22 -1.15 -32.83 21.46
CA LYS A 22 -2.12 -32.90 22.54
C LYS A 22 -2.79 -31.52 22.71
N ALA A 23 -4.10 -31.48 22.49
CA ALA A 23 -4.90 -30.29 22.73
C ALA A 23 -4.78 -29.82 24.20
N PRO A 24 -4.69 -28.50 24.47
CA PRO A 24 -4.69 -27.98 25.82
C PRO A 24 -6.05 -28.23 26.49
N PRO A 25 -6.08 -28.47 27.82
CA PRO A 25 -7.31 -28.75 28.55
C PRO A 25 -8.24 -27.53 28.52
N ALA A 26 -9.51 -27.79 28.27
CA ALA A 26 -10.58 -26.79 28.37
C ALA A 26 -10.61 -26.21 29.78
N ALA A 27 -10.47 -24.87 29.88
CA ALA A 27 -10.70 -24.16 31.11
C ALA A 27 -12.18 -24.27 31.50
N GLU A 28 -12.43 -24.83 32.69
CA GLU A 28 -13.74 -24.93 33.28
C GLU A 28 -14.41 -23.55 33.40
N ALA A 29 -15.63 -23.50 32.92
CA ALA A 29 -16.51 -22.34 33.06
C ALA A 29 -16.89 -22.15 34.53
N ALA A 30 -16.37 -21.11 35.15
CA ALA A 30 -16.80 -20.66 36.45
C ALA A 30 -17.69 -19.41 36.28
N GLY A 31 -18.92 -19.51 36.78
CA GLY A 31 -19.73 -18.39 37.21
C GLY A 31 -20.62 -17.73 36.17
N GLN A 32 -21.80 -18.33 35.93
CA GLN A 32 -22.96 -17.57 35.44
C GLN A 32 -23.48 -16.68 36.57
N GLY A 33 -23.09 -15.40 36.56
CA GLY A 33 -23.77 -14.36 37.30
C GLY A 33 -25.16 -14.10 36.71
N PRO A 34 -26.13 -13.61 37.50
CA PRO A 34 -27.52 -13.43 37.05
C PRO A 34 -27.57 -12.47 35.87
N VAL A 35 -28.13 -12.97 34.74
CA VAL A 35 -28.42 -12.17 33.56
C VAL A 35 -29.42 -11.09 33.92
N ALA A 36 -29.00 -9.84 34.00
CA ALA A 36 -29.92 -8.71 34.12
C ALA A 36 -30.81 -8.66 32.89
N ALA A 37 -32.09 -8.80 33.08
CA ALA A 37 -33.11 -8.79 32.03
C ALA A 37 -33.12 -7.45 31.30
N GLY A 38 -33.01 -7.54 29.97
CA GLY A 38 -33.72 -6.66 29.04
C GLY A 38 -33.30 -5.19 28.98
N GLN A 39 -32.12 -4.86 28.43
CA GLN A 39 -32.02 -3.62 27.67
C GLN A 39 -32.43 -3.95 26.19
N PRO A 40 -33.40 -3.19 25.61
CA PRO A 40 -33.72 -3.35 24.18
C PRO A 40 -32.46 -3.08 23.37
N ALA A 41 -32.03 -4.04 22.57
CA ALA A 41 -30.91 -3.85 21.65
C ALA A 41 -31.20 -2.61 20.78
N ALA A 42 -30.45 -1.53 21.02
CA ALA A 42 -30.50 -0.35 20.17
C ALA A 42 -30.20 -0.80 18.76
N LYS A 43 -31.16 -0.63 17.85
CA LYS A 43 -30.96 -0.91 16.41
C LYS A 43 -29.78 -0.06 15.96
N LEU A 44 -28.62 -0.70 15.73
CA LEU A 44 -27.49 -0.06 15.07
C LEU A 44 -28.00 0.54 13.74
N PRO A 45 -27.71 1.81 13.48
CA PRO A 45 -28.08 2.43 12.22
C PRO A 45 -27.48 1.62 11.08
N LYS A 46 -28.29 1.34 10.05
CA LYS A 46 -27.80 0.66 8.85
C LYS A 46 -26.63 1.46 8.30
N PRO A 47 -25.48 0.81 7.99
CA PRO A 47 -24.36 1.51 7.39
C PRO A 47 -24.82 2.15 6.07
N GLY A 48 -24.82 3.47 6.03
CA GLY A 48 -25.07 4.23 4.79
C GLY A 48 -23.83 4.22 3.89
N PRO A 49 -23.97 4.65 2.64
CA PRO A 49 -22.81 4.87 1.76
C PRO A 49 -21.84 5.83 2.44
N ILE A 50 -20.53 5.54 2.35
CA ILE A 50 -19.49 6.45 2.87
C ILE A 50 -19.60 7.76 2.09
N PRO A 51 -19.80 8.92 2.76
CA PRO A 51 -19.90 10.19 2.06
C PRO A 51 -18.60 10.48 1.32
N VAL A 52 -18.69 10.71 0.01
CA VAL A 52 -17.56 11.17 -0.79
C VAL A 52 -17.38 12.65 -0.54
N ARG A 53 -16.24 13.05 0.01
CA ARG A 53 -15.90 14.44 0.28
C ARG A 53 -14.70 14.90 -0.55
N PRO A 54 -14.62 16.19 -0.90
CA PRO A 54 -13.43 16.73 -1.54
C PRO A 54 -12.19 16.56 -0.67
N ILE A 55 -11.09 16.17 -1.28
CA ILE A 55 -9.80 16.06 -0.59
C ILE A 55 -9.24 17.46 -0.38
N ASN A 56 -8.80 17.71 0.85
CA ASN A 56 -8.04 18.89 1.23
C ASN A 56 -6.74 18.42 1.92
N VAL A 57 -5.59 18.61 1.28
CA VAL A 57 -4.29 18.20 1.81
C VAL A 57 -3.20 19.15 1.34
N ARG A 58 -2.32 19.54 2.26
CA ARG A 58 -1.07 20.21 1.95
C ARG A 58 0.04 19.47 2.67
N THR A 59 0.99 18.93 1.91
CA THR A 59 2.12 18.17 2.45
C THR A 59 3.38 18.41 1.63
N GLU A 60 4.51 18.44 2.32
CA GLU A 60 5.84 18.39 1.76
C GLU A 60 6.66 17.47 2.65
N CYS A 61 7.08 16.33 2.16
CA CYS A 61 7.71 15.29 2.95
C CYS A 61 8.76 14.52 2.16
N ASN A 62 9.76 14.04 2.87
CA ASN A 62 10.76 13.13 2.36
C ASN A 62 10.65 11.79 3.08
N PHE A 63 11.03 10.72 2.40
CA PHE A 63 11.06 9.38 2.98
C PHE A 63 12.32 8.63 2.55
N ARG A 64 12.72 7.68 3.38
CA ARG A 64 13.81 6.74 3.11
C ARG A 64 13.60 5.49 3.93
N ASP A 65 13.80 4.33 3.32
CA ASP A 65 13.80 3.03 3.99
C ASP A 65 15.22 2.44 4.12
N GLU A 66 15.30 1.29 4.77
CA GLU A 66 16.56 0.58 5.03
C GLU A 66 17.23 0.05 3.74
N SER A 67 16.46 -0.20 2.69
CA SER A 67 16.98 -0.62 1.38
C SER A 67 17.64 0.52 0.60
N GLY A 68 17.48 1.76 1.09
CA GLY A 68 17.89 2.97 0.42
C GLY A 68 16.89 3.50 -0.60
N TYR A 69 15.71 2.89 -0.71
CA TYR A 69 14.56 3.45 -1.44
C TYR A 69 14.19 4.78 -0.77
N ASN A 70 14.15 5.84 -1.54
CA ASN A 70 13.92 7.17 -0.97
C ASN A 70 13.19 8.06 -1.98
N GLY A 71 12.56 9.10 -1.46
CA GLY A 71 11.87 10.06 -2.31
C GLY A 71 11.39 11.29 -1.57
N ALA A 72 10.72 12.14 -2.34
CA ALA A 72 10.08 13.36 -1.88
C ALA A 72 8.69 13.48 -2.51
N LEU A 73 7.77 14.04 -1.78
CA LEU A 73 6.43 14.40 -2.24
C LEU A 73 6.11 15.83 -1.81
N LYS A 74 5.65 16.64 -2.77
CA LYS A 74 4.96 17.90 -2.52
C LYS A 74 3.58 17.80 -3.14
N LEU A 75 2.55 17.98 -2.33
CA LEU A 75 1.16 17.89 -2.76
C LEU A 75 0.34 18.98 -2.07
N ASP A 76 -0.33 19.81 -2.85
CA ASP A 76 -1.29 20.82 -2.39
C ASP A 76 -2.60 20.60 -3.16
N VAL A 77 -3.65 20.24 -2.43
CA VAL A 77 -5.00 20.03 -2.95
C VAL A 77 -5.98 20.81 -2.10
N ALA A 78 -6.81 21.61 -2.74
CA ALA A 78 -7.88 22.35 -2.11
C ALA A 78 -9.19 22.04 -2.84
N GLU A 79 -10.21 21.60 -2.10
CA GLU A 79 -11.52 21.21 -2.63
C GLU A 79 -11.40 20.29 -3.86
N ALA A 80 -10.61 19.21 -3.67
CA ALA A 80 -10.28 18.22 -4.70
C ALA A 80 -9.54 18.77 -5.94
N LYS A 81 -9.15 20.03 -5.95
CA LYS A 81 -8.38 20.65 -7.04
C LYS A 81 -6.89 20.68 -6.69
N VAL A 82 -6.08 20.07 -7.55
CA VAL A 82 -4.62 20.03 -7.36
C VAL A 82 -4.02 21.38 -7.72
N LYS A 83 -3.35 21.99 -6.76
CA LYS A 83 -2.64 23.28 -6.89
C LYS A 83 -1.15 23.10 -7.10
N ALA A 84 -0.56 22.06 -6.47
CA ALA A 84 0.81 21.66 -6.68
C ALA A 84 0.93 20.14 -6.56
N PHE A 85 1.77 19.56 -7.40
CA PHE A 85 2.15 18.15 -7.32
C PHE A 85 3.55 17.98 -7.88
N GLU A 86 4.45 17.53 -7.05
CA GLU A 86 5.78 17.09 -7.41
C GLU A 86 6.08 15.80 -6.64
N ALA A 87 6.59 14.78 -7.32
CA ALA A 87 7.06 13.57 -6.69
C ALA A 87 8.36 13.11 -7.33
N GLN A 88 9.29 12.70 -6.51
CA GLN A 88 10.53 12.07 -6.93
C GLN A 88 10.76 10.81 -6.10
N VAL A 89 11.11 9.72 -6.77
CA VAL A 89 11.43 8.46 -6.10
C VAL A 89 12.72 7.92 -6.70
N ASN A 90 13.70 7.64 -5.85
CA ASN A 90 14.98 7.06 -6.21
C ASN A 90 15.02 5.61 -5.73
N ILE A 91 15.32 4.70 -6.64
CA ILE A 91 15.35 3.26 -6.38
C ILE A 91 16.78 2.77 -6.63
N PRO A 92 17.52 2.37 -5.59
CA PRO A 92 18.91 1.99 -5.71
C PRO A 92 19.15 0.97 -6.82
N LYS A 93 20.17 1.22 -7.66
CA LYS A 93 20.56 0.36 -8.79
C LYS A 93 19.49 0.18 -9.88
N ARG A 94 18.35 0.87 -9.79
CA ARG A 94 17.24 0.72 -10.75
C ARG A 94 16.93 2.01 -11.51
N GLY A 95 17.22 3.16 -10.93
CA GLY A 95 16.95 4.47 -11.48
C GLY A 95 16.03 5.32 -10.61
N ALA A 96 15.38 6.28 -11.22
CA ALA A 96 14.49 7.21 -10.52
C ALA A 96 13.25 7.51 -11.36
N CYS A 97 12.16 7.84 -10.68
CA CYS A 97 10.95 8.36 -11.29
C CYS A 97 10.73 9.81 -10.84
N ARG A 98 10.24 10.66 -11.75
CA ARG A 98 9.97 12.07 -11.48
C ARG A 98 8.64 12.48 -12.09
N PHE A 99 7.87 13.20 -11.32
CA PHE A 99 6.55 13.68 -11.69
C PHE A 99 6.41 15.16 -11.30
N ASP A 100 5.84 15.96 -12.19
CA ASP A 100 5.63 17.38 -11.97
C ASP A 100 4.25 17.74 -12.56
N LEU A 101 3.44 18.52 -11.84
CA LEU A 101 2.09 18.88 -12.25
C LEU A 101 2.01 19.47 -13.67
N LYS A 102 3.06 20.18 -14.12
CA LYS A 102 3.12 20.76 -15.49
C LYS A 102 2.98 19.72 -16.60
N ASP A 103 3.31 18.47 -16.33
CA ASP A 103 3.22 17.37 -17.29
C ASP A 103 1.84 16.71 -17.31
N PHE A 104 0.92 17.13 -16.42
CA PHE A 104 -0.36 16.50 -16.20
C PHE A 104 -1.53 17.50 -16.32
N ARG A 105 -2.71 16.95 -16.54
CA ARG A 105 -3.99 17.63 -16.41
C ARG A 105 -4.87 16.85 -15.46
N GLN A 106 -5.57 17.53 -14.58
CA GLN A 106 -6.55 16.89 -13.72
C GLN A 106 -7.79 16.51 -14.54
N THR A 107 -8.15 15.23 -14.52
CA THR A 107 -9.26 14.65 -15.28
C THR A 107 -10.41 14.22 -14.40
N LYS A 108 -10.16 13.97 -13.10
CA LYS A 108 -11.19 13.65 -12.09
C LYS A 108 -10.89 14.34 -10.76
N GLU A 109 -11.97 14.62 -10.03
CA GLU A 109 -11.94 15.20 -8.69
C GLU A 109 -12.39 14.19 -7.63
N LEU A 110 -13.42 13.41 -7.92
CA LEU A 110 -14.08 12.48 -6.99
C LEU A 110 -14.40 11.14 -7.67
N PRO A 111 -14.45 10.03 -6.93
CA PRO A 111 -14.12 9.84 -5.52
C PRO A 111 -12.61 9.84 -5.24
N ALA A 112 -11.79 9.81 -6.28
CA ALA A 112 -10.34 9.93 -6.27
C ALA A 112 -9.93 10.96 -7.32
N ILE A 113 -8.95 11.78 -7.00
CA ILE A 113 -8.34 12.68 -7.97
C ILE A 113 -7.58 11.85 -9.00
N GLU A 114 -7.67 12.23 -10.26
CA GLU A 114 -6.91 11.64 -11.34
C GLU A 114 -6.20 12.74 -12.13
N LEU A 115 -4.88 12.62 -12.24
CA LEU A 115 -4.04 13.44 -13.09
C LEU A 115 -3.58 12.58 -14.27
N SER A 116 -3.97 12.97 -15.47
CA SER A 116 -3.58 12.28 -16.71
C SER A 116 -2.45 13.04 -17.39
N GLN A 117 -1.41 12.34 -17.79
CA GLN A 117 -0.28 12.93 -18.50
C GLN A 117 -0.72 13.59 -19.80
N SER A 118 -0.29 14.83 -20.04
CA SER A 118 -0.70 15.63 -21.21
C SER A 118 -0.24 15.04 -22.54
N ARG A 119 0.92 14.34 -22.53
CA ARG A 119 1.51 13.70 -23.72
C ARG A 119 2.02 12.31 -23.36
N GLY A 120 1.10 11.41 -22.99
CA GLY A 120 1.46 10.05 -22.59
C GLY A 120 0.29 9.29 -22.01
N ARG A 121 0.61 8.19 -21.30
CA ARG A 121 -0.39 7.31 -20.69
C ARG A 121 -0.32 7.27 -19.17
N CYS A 122 0.64 7.97 -18.59
CA CYS A 122 0.80 7.99 -17.14
C CYS A 122 -0.41 8.62 -16.48
N ILE A 123 -0.92 7.94 -15.46
CA ILE A 123 -2.02 8.39 -14.63
C ILE A 123 -1.55 8.38 -13.18
N VAL A 124 -1.67 9.52 -12.51
CA VAL A 124 -1.47 9.63 -11.07
C VAL A 124 -2.82 9.69 -10.39
N ARG A 125 -3.04 8.84 -9.41
CA ARG A 125 -4.26 8.83 -8.59
C ARG A 125 -3.97 9.23 -7.18
N VAL A 126 -4.82 10.10 -6.63
CA VAL A 126 -4.74 10.56 -5.23
C VAL A 126 -6.06 10.31 -4.56
N TRP A 127 -6.04 9.61 -3.42
CA TRP A 127 -7.22 9.36 -2.61
C TRP A 127 -6.90 9.36 -1.13
N GLU A 128 -7.93 9.53 -0.31
CA GLU A 128 -7.85 9.58 1.12
C GLU A 128 -8.51 8.35 1.76
N GLN A 129 -7.86 7.76 2.76
CA GLN A 129 -8.38 6.69 3.60
C GLN A 129 -8.08 7.03 5.06
N GLY A 130 -9.07 7.57 5.77
CA GLY A 130 -8.89 8.07 7.12
C GLY A 130 -7.85 9.19 7.15
N GLU A 131 -6.80 9.01 7.94
CA GLU A 131 -5.70 9.99 8.07
C GLU A 131 -4.58 9.81 7.01
N ARG A 132 -4.76 8.92 6.08
CA ARG A 132 -3.74 8.61 5.07
C ARG A 132 -4.16 9.08 3.69
N VAL A 133 -3.28 9.80 3.02
CA VAL A 133 -3.40 10.13 1.60
C VAL A 133 -2.44 9.24 0.83
N THR A 134 -2.95 8.61 -0.22
CA THR A 134 -2.18 7.73 -1.10
C THR A 134 -2.02 8.39 -2.46
N VAL A 135 -0.80 8.40 -2.98
CA VAL A 135 -0.46 8.81 -4.34
C VAL A 135 0.06 7.59 -5.10
N ALA A 136 -0.68 7.14 -6.11
CA ALA A 136 -0.33 5.96 -6.91
C ALA A 136 -0.10 6.31 -8.37
N PHE A 137 0.71 5.51 -9.04
CA PHE A 137 1.19 5.73 -10.40
C PHE A 137 0.84 4.56 -11.30
N GLN A 138 0.20 4.81 -12.43
CA GLN A 138 -0.21 3.80 -13.40
C GLN A 138 0.32 4.15 -14.78
N GLN A 139 0.88 3.17 -15.50
CA GLN A 139 1.41 3.32 -16.86
C GLN A 139 2.43 4.46 -17.00
N CYS A 140 3.28 4.63 -15.98
CA CYS A 140 4.20 5.76 -15.85
C CYS A 140 5.65 5.41 -16.22
N GLU A 141 5.89 4.39 -17.02
CA GLU A 141 7.22 3.92 -17.41
C GLU A 141 8.09 5.05 -17.97
N LYS A 142 7.49 5.93 -18.78
CA LYS A 142 8.19 7.05 -19.43
C LYS A 142 8.59 8.18 -18.46
N MET A 143 8.04 8.19 -17.26
CA MET A 143 8.40 9.15 -16.21
C MET A 143 9.56 8.65 -15.35
N CYS A 144 10.10 7.47 -15.69
CA CYS A 144 11.12 6.76 -14.94
C CYS A 144 12.34 6.45 -15.80
N SER A 145 13.53 6.42 -15.18
CA SER A 145 14.77 5.96 -15.81
C SER A 145 15.06 4.51 -15.47
N GLY A 146 15.80 3.81 -16.34
CA GLY A 146 16.15 2.41 -16.14
C GLY A 146 14.90 1.52 -16.05
N ASN A 147 14.87 0.62 -15.09
CA ASN A 147 13.71 -0.22 -14.80
C ASN A 147 13.01 0.12 -13.47
N SER A 148 13.19 1.37 -13.01
CA SER A 148 12.68 1.81 -11.71
C SER A 148 11.15 1.76 -11.59
N TYR A 149 10.41 1.92 -12.70
CA TYR A 149 8.95 1.83 -12.66
C TYR A 149 8.44 0.50 -12.11
N SER A 150 9.09 -0.62 -12.41
CA SER A 150 8.69 -1.94 -11.90
C SER A 150 8.83 -2.09 -10.38
N TYR A 151 9.48 -1.14 -9.74
CA TYR A 151 9.72 -1.10 -8.29
C TYR A 151 9.11 0.15 -7.64
N LEU A 152 8.32 0.89 -8.39
CA LEU A 152 7.67 2.11 -7.90
C LEU A 152 6.43 1.74 -7.09
N TRP A 153 6.47 2.04 -5.79
CA TRP A 153 5.35 1.88 -4.88
C TRP A 153 4.54 3.17 -4.75
N PRO A 154 3.27 3.09 -4.38
CA PRO A 154 2.51 4.28 -4.00
C PRO A 154 3.18 5.01 -2.84
N ILE A 155 3.16 6.33 -2.86
CA ILE A 155 3.61 7.16 -1.74
C ILE A 155 2.43 7.32 -0.78
N LEU A 156 2.68 7.04 0.50
CA LEU A 156 1.71 7.17 1.57
C LEU A 156 2.07 8.37 2.44
N ASN A 157 1.17 9.34 2.55
CA ASN A 157 1.31 10.48 3.46
C ASN A 157 0.40 10.29 4.68
N ASP A 158 0.98 10.28 5.87
CA ASP A 158 0.24 10.32 7.14
C ASP A 158 0.00 11.78 7.50
N ARG A 159 -1.25 12.24 7.42
CA ARG A 159 -1.64 13.64 7.65
C ARG A 159 -1.40 14.11 9.07
N ARG A 160 -1.50 13.21 10.06
CA ARG A 160 -1.28 13.56 11.46
C ARG A 160 0.19 13.76 11.77
N LYS A 161 1.04 12.94 11.17
CA LYS A 161 2.49 12.99 11.39
C LYS A 161 3.20 13.93 10.43
N GLY A 162 2.58 14.26 9.29
CA GLY A 162 3.21 14.97 8.19
C GLY A 162 4.34 14.18 7.51
N SER A 163 4.40 12.86 7.75
CA SER A 163 5.45 12.00 7.21
C SER A 163 4.97 11.25 5.97
N CYS A 164 5.93 10.88 5.12
CA CYS A 164 5.72 10.00 3.98
C CYS A 164 6.48 8.68 4.11
N ALA A 165 5.96 7.66 3.40
CA ALA A 165 6.57 6.35 3.22
C ALA A 165 6.27 5.82 1.82
#